data_9ca76446a84b1c22ecf4fd9f607ea5c1
#
_entry.id   9ca76446a84b1c22ecf4fd9f607ea5c1
#
_cell.length_a   1.000
_cell.length_b   1.000
_cell.length_c   1.000
_cell.angle_alpha   90.00
_cell.angle_beta   90.00
_cell.angle_gamma   90.00
#
_symmetry.space_group_name_H-M   'P 1'
#
loop_
_entity.id
_entity.type
_entity.pdbx_description
1 polymer ?
#
loop_
_entity_poly.entity_id
_entity_poly.type
_entity_poly.pdbx_seq_one_letter_code
_entity_poly.pdbx_strand_id
1 'polypeptide(L)'
;MGREHGERPLVLVGASMGGALAVDTAAVTGLAKRVIATCLLDPTRPGIAAAIVRAPWIARLGLPLLQFARGPAASPRIPVRVLTPMSAISNDPGLSHAVLTDPCGGGGALPVGWYRSFLEAGPAIPPEQYQGPPVVLLHPAEDRWTMPELSLDYLGRLHGKTRVVMLPGCGHFPLEEPGFQVLLDEVSDEMEQVLDDQRRGS
;
A
#
# COMPACT_ATOMS: atom_id res chain seq x y z
N MET A 1 0.15 19.58 -20.18
CA MET A 1 -0.92 18.74 -19.64
C MET A 1 -1.51 19.22 -18.30
N GLY A 2 -0.94 20.20 -17.63
CA GLY A 2 -1.39 20.65 -16.28
C GLY A 2 -2.42 21.78 -16.24
N ARG A 3 -2.98 22.22 -17.35
CA ARG A 3 -3.91 23.37 -17.36
C ARG A 3 -5.39 23.03 -17.52
N GLU A 4 -5.73 21.80 -17.91
CA GLU A 4 -7.14 21.41 -18.07
C GLU A 4 -7.78 20.79 -16.83
N HIS A 5 -6.99 20.46 -15.80
CA HIS A 5 -7.47 19.89 -14.53
C HIS A 5 -7.38 20.85 -13.34
N GLY A 6 -7.03 22.12 -13.57
CA GLY A 6 -6.81 23.11 -12.50
C GLY A 6 -8.04 23.45 -11.64
N GLU A 7 -9.21 22.99 -12.01
CA GLU A 7 -10.47 23.23 -11.28
C GLU A 7 -11.02 21.96 -10.59
N ARG A 8 -10.43 20.77 -10.82
CA ARG A 8 -10.91 19.53 -10.22
C ARG A 8 -9.99 19.07 -9.08
N PRO A 9 -10.52 18.81 -7.89
CA PRO A 9 -9.70 18.31 -6.79
C PRO A 9 -9.18 16.89 -7.09
N LEU A 10 -7.96 16.62 -6.69
CA LEU A 10 -7.33 15.32 -6.86
C LEU A 10 -7.41 14.51 -5.55
N VAL A 11 -7.95 13.31 -5.62
CA VAL A 11 -7.89 12.30 -4.57
C VAL A 11 -6.98 11.17 -5.03
N LEU A 12 -6.02 10.77 -4.20
CA LEU A 12 -5.16 9.63 -4.47
C LEU A 12 -5.67 8.41 -3.70
N VAL A 13 -5.90 7.32 -4.42
CA VAL A 13 -6.29 6.03 -3.83
C VAL A 13 -5.18 5.04 -4.08
N GLY A 14 -4.66 4.41 -3.03
CA GLY A 14 -3.56 3.45 -3.11
C GLY A 14 -3.87 2.15 -2.39
N ALA A 15 -3.82 1.03 -3.13
CA ALA A 15 -3.95 -0.30 -2.54
C ALA A 15 -2.58 -0.92 -2.26
N SER A 16 -2.43 -1.60 -1.12
CA SER A 16 -1.19 -2.28 -0.72
C SER A 16 0.02 -1.33 -0.80
N MET A 17 1.08 -1.67 -1.53
CA MET A 17 2.24 -0.79 -1.77
C MET A 17 1.85 0.59 -2.34
N GLY A 18 0.74 0.66 -3.07
CA GLY A 18 0.21 1.91 -3.61
C GLY A 18 -0.24 2.90 -2.53
N GLY A 19 -0.56 2.43 -1.32
CA GLY A 19 -0.92 3.30 -0.20
C GLY A 19 0.23 4.21 0.23
N ALA A 20 1.40 3.65 0.51
CA ALA A 20 2.58 4.43 0.84
C ALA A 20 3.02 5.34 -0.32
N LEU A 21 2.95 4.83 -1.57
CA LEU A 21 3.23 5.63 -2.77
C LEU A 21 2.27 6.81 -2.91
N ALA A 22 0.98 6.63 -2.59
CA ALA A 22 0.00 7.72 -2.63
C ALA A 22 0.30 8.80 -1.57
N VAL A 23 0.70 8.40 -0.36
CA VAL A 23 1.15 9.31 0.71
C VAL A 23 2.38 10.10 0.26
N ASP A 24 3.40 9.41 -0.26
CA ASP A 24 4.62 10.05 -0.77
C ASP A 24 4.32 11.02 -1.91
N THR A 25 3.49 10.59 -2.88
CA THR A 25 3.10 11.43 -4.01
C THR A 25 2.37 12.69 -3.55
N ALA A 26 1.44 12.55 -2.60
CA ALA A 26 0.72 13.70 -2.04
C ALA A 26 1.65 14.66 -1.31
N ALA A 27 2.59 14.13 -0.51
CA ALA A 27 3.54 14.92 0.25
C ALA A 27 4.52 15.70 -0.64
N VAL A 28 5.04 15.05 -1.69
CA VAL A 28 6.04 15.66 -2.58
C VAL A 28 5.41 16.65 -3.55
N THR A 29 4.22 16.36 -4.08
CA THR A 29 3.61 17.19 -5.13
C THR A 29 2.72 18.29 -4.58
N GLY A 30 2.11 18.11 -3.42
CA GLY A 30 1.11 19.04 -2.85
C GLY A 30 -0.18 19.18 -3.66
N LEU A 31 -0.38 18.33 -4.69
CA LEU A 31 -1.51 18.43 -5.62
C LEU A 31 -2.78 17.76 -5.11
N ALA A 32 -2.65 16.74 -4.27
CA ALA A 32 -3.78 16.00 -3.74
C ALA A 32 -4.51 16.76 -2.63
N LYS A 33 -5.81 16.54 -2.52
CA LYS A 33 -6.66 17.05 -1.45
C LYS A 33 -6.98 15.99 -0.41
N ARG A 34 -6.82 14.71 -0.77
CA ARG A 34 -7.07 13.54 0.08
C ARG A 34 -6.19 12.37 -0.37
N VAL A 35 -5.79 11.56 0.58
CA VAL A 35 -5.18 10.25 0.33
C VAL A 35 -6.03 9.18 0.99
N ILE A 36 -6.34 8.11 0.25
CA ILE A 36 -7.02 6.91 0.74
C ILE A 36 -6.07 5.74 0.50
N ALA A 37 -5.78 4.98 1.55
CA ALA A 37 -4.86 3.84 1.49
C ALA A 37 -5.51 2.60 2.11
N THR A 38 -5.26 1.41 1.54
CA THR A 38 -5.69 0.15 2.18
C THR A 38 -4.60 -0.49 3.02
N CYS A 39 -3.36 -0.04 2.87
CA CYS A 39 -2.20 -0.51 3.63
C CYS A 39 -1.13 0.58 3.63
N LEU A 40 -0.42 0.71 4.73
CA LEU A 40 0.69 1.66 4.89
C LEU A 40 1.87 0.93 5.53
N LEU A 41 2.99 0.85 4.81
CA LEU A 41 4.20 0.19 5.29
C LEU A 41 5.43 1.02 4.96
N ASP A 42 6.40 0.97 5.89
CA ASP A 42 7.77 1.43 5.67
C ASP A 42 8.70 0.22 5.69
N PRO A 43 9.10 -0.31 4.53
CA PRO A 43 9.92 -1.52 4.45
C PRO A 43 11.30 -1.37 5.10
N THR A 44 11.77 -0.15 5.33
CA THR A 44 13.07 0.12 5.94
C THR A 44 13.08 -0.02 7.45
N ARG A 45 11.90 -0.05 8.07
CA ARG A 45 11.80 -0.22 9.53
C ARG A 45 12.13 -1.65 9.95
N PRO A 46 12.83 -1.79 11.10
CA PRO A 46 13.14 -3.11 11.64
C PRO A 46 11.90 -3.99 11.81
N GLY A 47 11.98 -5.21 11.31
CA GLY A 47 10.91 -6.20 11.41
C GLY A 47 9.86 -6.16 10.29
N ILE A 48 9.63 -5.02 9.63
CA ILE A 48 8.60 -4.91 8.57
C ILE A 48 8.94 -5.85 7.40
N ALA A 49 10.18 -5.79 6.89
CA ALA A 49 10.61 -6.68 5.80
C ALA A 49 10.43 -8.17 6.16
N ALA A 50 10.67 -8.54 7.43
CA ALA A 50 10.47 -9.92 7.89
C ALA A 50 8.98 -10.30 8.01
N ALA A 51 8.11 -9.34 8.35
CA ALA A 51 6.67 -9.57 8.49
C ALA A 51 5.96 -9.81 7.14
N ILE A 52 6.48 -9.21 6.06
CA ILE A 52 5.84 -9.29 4.73
C ILE A 52 6.34 -10.46 3.86
N VAL A 53 7.39 -11.17 4.27
CA VAL A 53 7.90 -12.34 3.52
C VAL A 53 7.19 -13.62 3.94
N ARG A 54 7.15 -14.58 3.01
CA ARG A 54 6.41 -15.85 3.15
C ARG A 54 6.86 -16.73 4.31
N ALA A 55 8.14 -16.69 4.67
CA ALA A 55 8.69 -17.61 5.66
C ALA A 55 9.89 -17.01 6.43
N PRO A 56 10.05 -17.36 7.72
CA PRO A 56 11.14 -16.82 8.55
C PRO A 56 12.55 -17.08 8.00
N TRP A 57 12.78 -18.18 7.31
CA TRP A 57 14.09 -18.47 6.71
C TRP A 57 14.42 -17.52 5.56
N ILE A 58 13.42 -17.03 4.80
CA ILE A 58 13.59 -15.99 3.78
C ILE A 58 14.06 -14.69 4.44
N ALA A 59 13.43 -14.32 5.57
CA ALA A 59 13.84 -13.15 6.32
C ALA A 59 15.30 -13.26 6.83
N ARG A 60 15.67 -14.43 7.35
CA ARG A 60 17.00 -14.64 7.96
C ARG A 60 18.12 -14.78 6.96
N LEU A 61 17.89 -15.44 5.84
CA LEU A 61 18.93 -15.79 4.85
C LEU A 61 18.77 -15.03 3.54
N GLY A 62 17.55 -14.87 3.04
CA GLY A 62 17.26 -14.26 1.75
C GLY A 62 17.41 -12.74 1.78
N LEU A 63 16.81 -12.06 2.76
CA LEU A 63 16.86 -10.60 2.80
C LEU A 63 18.29 -10.04 2.89
N PRO A 64 19.18 -10.57 3.74
CA PRO A 64 20.59 -10.10 3.75
C PRO A 64 21.32 -10.30 2.42
N LEU A 65 20.95 -11.32 1.63
CA LEU A 65 21.57 -11.56 0.32
C LEU A 65 21.11 -10.56 -0.74
N LEU A 66 19.94 -9.95 -0.59
CA LEU A 66 19.43 -8.97 -1.54
C LEU A 66 20.33 -7.72 -1.66
N GLN A 67 21.09 -7.36 -0.62
CA GLN A 67 22.06 -6.25 -0.68
C GLN A 67 23.10 -6.42 -1.80
N PHE A 68 23.39 -7.66 -2.19
CA PHE A 68 24.33 -7.97 -3.26
C PHE A 68 23.70 -7.99 -4.66
N ALA A 69 22.39 -7.81 -4.76
CA ALA A 69 21.62 -7.78 -6.02
C ALA A 69 21.87 -6.47 -6.78
N ARG A 70 23.08 -6.28 -7.29
CA ARG A 70 23.51 -5.08 -8.03
C ARG A 70 24.11 -5.49 -9.39
N GLY A 71 24.06 -4.58 -10.36
CA GLY A 71 24.56 -4.86 -11.70
C GLY A 71 23.91 -6.11 -12.31
N PRO A 72 24.69 -7.03 -12.91
CA PRO A 72 24.17 -8.26 -13.50
C PRO A 72 23.42 -9.16 -12.50
N ALA A 73 23.82 -9.17 -11.22
CA ALA A 73 23.17 -9.95 -10.18
C ALA A 73 21.76 -9.45 -9.80
N ALA A 74 21.37 -8.26 -10.24
CA ALA A 74 20.03 -7.72 -10.06
C ALA A 74 19.00 -8.27 -11.07
N SER A 75 19.47 -8.83 -12.20
CA SER A 75 18.62 -9.22 -13.34
C SER A 75 17.84 -10.52 -13.17
N PRO A 76 18.32 -11.55 -12.45
CA PRO A 76 17.57 -12.78 -12.26
C PRO A 76 16.17 -12.50 -11.72
N ARG A 77 15.17 -13.24 -12.19
CA ARG A 77 13.78 -13.04 -11.81
C ARG A 77 13.30 -14.12 -10.85
N ILE A 78 12.65 -13.71 -9.77
CA ILE A 78 12.07 -14.61 -8.78
C ILE A 78 10.55 -14.43 -8.83
N PRO A 79 9.77 -15.54 -8.90
CA PRO A 79 8.31 -15.45 -8.81
C PRO A 79 7.88 -14.81 -7.49
N VAL A 80 6.90 -13.89 -7.56
CA VAL A 80 6.40 -13.15 -6.39
C VAL A 80 5.96 -14.12 -5.28
N ARG A 81 5.23 -15.18 -5.64
CA ARG A 81 4.74 -16.22 -4.72
C ARG A 81 5.83 -16.97 -3.94
N VAL A 82 7.08 -16.90 -4.37
CA VAL A 82 8.21 -17.55 -3.66
C VAL A 82 8.61 -16.74 -2.44
N LEU A 83 8.61 -15.42 -2.56
CA LEU A 83 9.07 -14.52 -1.51
C LEU A 83 7.92 -14.02 -0.62
N THR A 84 6.71 -13.90 -1.17
CA THR A 84 5.56 -13.31 -0.47
C THR A 84 4.47 -14.38 -0.19
N PRO A 85 3.68 -14.23 0.88
CA PRO A 85 2.59 -15.15 1.21
C PRO A 85 1.35 -14.89 0.35
N MET A 86 1.47 -15.02 -0.98
CA MET A 86 0.40 -14.72 -1.93
C MET A 86 -0.89 -15.51 -1.69
N SER A 87 -0.84 -16.63 -0.95
CA SER A 87 -2.04 -17.35 -0.52
C SER A 87 -2.87 -16.61 0.53
N ALA A 88 -2.30 -15.56 1.14
CA ALA A 88 -2.97 -14.68 2.08
C ALA A 88 -3.45 -13.36 1.44
N ILE A 89 -3.41 -13.28 0.09
CA ILE A 89 -3.82 -12.08 -0.65
C ILE A 89 -5.33 -11.79 -0.49
N SER A 90 -6.14 -12.83 -0.31
CA SER A 90 -7.57 -12.74 -0.08
C SER A 90 -8.03 -13.87 0.85
N ASN A 91 -9.16 -13.67 1.52
CA ASN A 91 -9.84 -14.70 2.29
C ASN A 91 -10.74 -15.59 1.40
N ASP A 92 -11.03 -15.14 0.17
CA ASP A 92 -11.68 -15.94 -0.86
C ASP A 92 -10.66 -16.79 -1.64
N PRO A 93 -10.81 -18.15 -1.63
CA PRO A 93 -9.88 -19.05 -2.34
C PRO A 93 -9.89 -18.85 -3.86
N GLY A 94 -11.04 -18.50 -4.45
CA GLY A 94 -11.17 -18.29 -5.89
C GLY A 94 -10.41 -17.03 -6.32
N LEU A 95 -10.56 -15.94 -5.59
CA LEU A 95 -9.82 -14.71 -5.82
C LEU A 95 -8.32 -14.91 -5.61
N SER A 96 -7.92 -15.60 -4.52
CA SER A 96 -6.52 -15.96 -4.29
C SER A 96 -5.94 -16.77 -5.45
N HIS A 97 -6.69 -17.74 -5.98
CA HIS A 97 -6.27 -18.53 -7.14
C HIS A 97 -6.12 -17.67 -8.39
N ALA A 98 -7.08 -16.79 -8.67
CA ALA A 98 -7.03 -15.89 -9.81
C ALA A 98 -5.77 -14.99 -9.77
N VAL A 99 -5.49 -14.38 -8.62
CA VAL A 99 -4.30 -13.54 -8.44
C VAL A 99 -3.01 -14.34 -8.58
N LEU A 100 -2.95 -15.56 -8.01
CA LEU A 100 -1.77 -16.43 -8.07
C LEU A 100 -1.45 -16.92 -9.49
N THR A 101 -2.44 -17.04 -10.35
CA THR A 101 -2.28 -17.51 -11.73
C THR A 101 -2.11 -16.38 -12.73
N ASP A 102 -2.44 -15.15 -12.36
CA ASP A 102 -2.26 -13.99 -13.22
C ASP A 102 -0.76 -13.67 -13.42
N PRO A 103 -0.24 -13.74 -14.66
CA PRO A 103 1.16 -13.42 -14.94
C PRO A 103 1.53 -11.94 -14.69
N CYS A 104 0.53 -11.04 -14.68
CA CYS A 104 0.69 -9.63 -14.33
C CYS A 104 0.53 -9.37 -12.82
N GLY A 105 0.05 -10.37 -12.08
CA GLY A 105 -0.16 -10.35 -10.64
C GLY A 105 0.81 -11.25 -9.88
N GLY A 106 0.29 -11.99 -8.90
CA GLY A 106 1.06 -12.89 -8.04
C GLY A 106 1.71 -14.09 -8.75
N GLY A 107 1.25 -14.45 -9.95
CA GLY A 107 1.87 -15.47 -10.81
C GLY A 107 3.12 -14.96 -11.55
N GLY A 108 3.36 -13.65 -11.57
CA GLY A 108 4.50 -13.04 -12.22
C GLY A 108 5.83 -13.23 -11.47
N ALA A 109 6.92 -12.84 -12.13
CA ALA A 109 8.26 -12.82 -11.54
C ALA A 109 8.90 -11.44 -11.70
N LEU A 110 9.55 -10.97 -10.65
CA LEU A 110 10.22 -9.67 -10.61
C LEU A 110 11.73 -9.85 -10.52
N PRO A 111 12.53 -8.92 -11.05
CA PRO A 111 13.99 -8.93 -10.90
C PRO A 111 14.37 -8.89 -9.42
N VAL A 112 15.44 -9.58 -9.05
CA VAL A 112 15.97 -9.55 -7.68
C VAL A 112 16.31 -8.13 -7.24
N GLY A 113 16.82 -7.30 -8.17
CA GLY A 113 17.10 -5.89 -7.93
C GLY A 113 15.85 -5.07 -7.58
N TRP A 114 14.68 -5.45 -8.09
CA TRP A 114 13.44 -4.81 -7.73
C TRP A 114 13.10 -5.04 -6.25
N TYR A 115 13.19 -6.30 -5.78
CA TYR A 115 12.95 -6.62 -4.38
C TYR A 115 13.90 -5.88 -3.45
N ARG A 116 15.19 -5.80 -3.83
CA ARG A 116 16.16 -4.98 -3.08
C ARG A 116 15.72 -3.52 -3.01
N SER A 117 15.42 -2.92 -4.16
CA SER A 117 15.02 -1.50 -4.23
C SER A 117 13.75 -1.22 -3.42
N PHE A 118 12.78 -2.12 -3.46
CA PHE A 118 11.56 -2.00 -2.66
C PHE A 118 11.87 -2.01 -1.15
N LEU A 119 12.73 -2.92 -0.69
CA LEU A 119 13.08 -3.02 0.73
C LEU A 119 13.99 -1.88 1.21
N GLU A 120 14.76 -1.27 0.30
CA GLU A 120 15.60 -0.10 0.59
C GLU A 120 14.83 1.23 0.44
N ALA A 121 13.66 1.21 -0.21
CA ALA A 121 12.85 2.40 -0.43
C ALA A 121 12.08 2.76 0.85
N GLY A 122 12.58 3.72 1.57
CA GLY A 122 11.81 4.37 2.65
C GLY A 122 10.82 5.40 2.10
N PRO A 123 9.99 5.97 2.99
CA PRO A 123 9.13 7.09 2.65
C PRO A 123 9.93 8.26 2.07
N ALA A 124 9.39 8.92 1.04
CA ALA A 124 10.02 10.09 0.43
C ALA A 124 10.16 11.26 1.41
N ILE A 125 9.20 11.37 2.33
CA ILE A 125 9.24 12.28 3.48
C ILE A 125 8.99 11.44 4.74
N PRO A 126 9.83 11.55 5.80
CA PRO A 126 9.56 10.85 7.04
C PRO A 126 8.12 11.11 7.52
N PRO A 127 7.37 10.08 7.96
CA PRO A 127 5.99 10.26 8.39
C PRO A 127 5.81 11.35 9.45
N GLU A 128 6.79 11.51 10.32
CA GLU A 128 6.83 12.52 11.37
C GLU A 128 6.98 13.96 10.81
N GLN A 129 7.34 14.12 9.55
CA GLN A 129 7.49 15.41 8.86
C GLN A 129 6.40 15.61 7.79
N TYR A 130 5.43 14.70 7.72
CA TYR A 130 4.35 14.78 6.75
C TYR A 130 3.51 16.05 6.94
N GLN A 131 3.35 16.83 5.89
CA GLN A 131 2.53 18.06 5.84
C GLN A 131 1.54 18.02 4.67
N GLY A 132 1.23 16.83 4.19
CA GLY A 132 0.30 16.61 3.08
C GLY A 132 -1.18 16.70 3.50
N PRO A 133 -2.08 16.36 2.58
CA PRO A 133 -3.53 16.34 2.83
C PRO A 133 -3.90 15.24 3.85
N PRO A 134 -5.16 15.27 4.36
CA PRO A 134 -5.65 14.21 5.23
C PRO A 134 -5.49 12.81 4.61
N VAL A 135 -5.13 11.84 5.45
CA VAL A 135 -4.94 10.43 5.06
C VAL A 135 -6.01 9.55 5.72
N VAL A 136 -6.74 8.81 4.91
CA VAL A 136 -7.73 7.82 5.35
C VAL A 136 -7.18 6.43 5.09
N LEU A 137 -7.07 5.63 6.15
CA LEU A 137 -6.69 4.22 6.07
C LEU A 137 -7.96 3.37 6.11
N LEU A 138 -8.28 2.73 4.99
CA LEU A 138 -9.37 1.75 4.87
C LEU A 138 -8.75 0.34 4.94
N HIS A 139 -8.44 -0.13 6.16
CA HIS A 139 -7.64 -1.34 6.34
C HIS A 139 -8.52 -2.60 6.40
N PRO A 140 -8.18 -3.66 5.62
CA PRO A 140 -8.86 -4.95 5.74
C PRO A 140 -8.74 -5.51 7.15
N ALA A 141 -9.88 -5.83 7.78
CA ALA A 141 -9.90 -6.26 9.18
C ALA A 141 -9.30 -7.66 9.39
N GLU A 142 -9.36 -8.50 8.36
CA GLU A 142 -8.88 -9.89 8.39
C GLU A 142 -7.69 -10.10 7.44
N ASP A 143 -6.87 -9.05 7.28
CA ASP A 143 -5.61 -9.15 6.53
C ASP A 143 -4.62 -10.05 7.27
N ARG A 144 -4.34 -11.19 6.67
CA ARG A 144 -3.42 -12.21 7.21
C ARG A 144 -2.00 -12.07 6.69
N TRP A 145 -1.78 -11.10 5.80
CA TRP A 145 -0.45 -10.79 5.26
C TRP A 145 0.17 -9.56 5.91
N THR A 146 -0.48 -8.41 5.78
CA THR A 146 -0.03 -7.15 6.39
C THR A 146 -1.00 -6.77 7.50
N MET A 147 -0.76 -7.33 8.69
CA MET A 147 -1.63 -7.13 9.84
C MET A 147 -1.86 -5.64 10.13
N PRO A 148 -3.05 -5.26 10.60
CA PRO A 148 -3.44 -3.86 10.82
C PRO A 148 -2.44 -3.04 11.63
N GLU A 149 -1.79 -3.66 12.61
CA GLU A 149 -0.82 -3.01 13.50
C GLU A 149 0.34 -2.37 12.74
N LEU A 150 0.74 -2.96 11.60
CA LEU A 150 1.83 -2.44 10.78
C LEU A 150 1.44 -1.11 10.12
N SER A 151 0.21 -1.05 9.59
CA SER A 151 -0.32 0.16 8.98
C SER A 151 -0.66 1.23 10.01
N LEU A 152 -1.16 0.82 11.18
CA LEU A 152 -1.48 1.72 12.29
C LEU A 152 -0.21 2.36 12.88
N ASP A 153 0.92 1.61 12.97
CA ASP A 153 2.21 2.19 13.37
C ASP A 153 2.67 3.28 12.41
N TYR A 154 2.55 3.03 11.10
CA TYR A 154 2.89 4.04 10.09
C TYR A 154 1.98 5.27 10.21
N LEU A 155 0.66 5.05 10.23
CA LEU A 155 -0.34 6.12 10.30
C LEU A 155 -0.20 6.96 11.57
N GLY A 156 0.09 6.31 12.71
CA GLY A 156 0.26 6.99 14.00
C GLY A 156 1.47 7.92 14.06
N ARG A 157 2.41 7.77 13.11
CA ARG A 157 3.58 8.66 12.97
C ARG A 157 3.33 9.83 12.03
N LEU A 158 2.28 9.77 11.19
CA LEU A 158 1.96 10.87 10.29
C LEU A 158 1.52 12.12 11.07
N HIS A 159 2.20 13.22 10.83
CA HIS A 159 1.73 14.53 11.29
C HIS A 159 0.63 15.01 10.35
N GLY A 160 -0.57 15.22 10.87
CA GLY A 160 -1.72 15.69 10.10
C GLY A 160 -3.02 15.01 10.48
N LYS A 161 -4.05 15.26 9.69
CA LYS A 161 -5.35 14.63 9.91
C LYS A 161 -5.33 13.20 9.37
N THR A 162 -5.62 12.25 10.23
CA THR A 162 -5.73 10.83 9.87
C THR A 162 -7.05 10.25 10.33
N ARG A 163 -7.57 9.27 9.59
CA ARG A 163 -8.77 8.51 9.94
C ARG A 163 -8.55 7.04 9.60
N VAL A 164 -9.13 6.15 10.39
CA VAL A 164 -9.07 4.70 10.17
C VAL A 164 -10.48 4.16 10.07
N VAL A 165 -10.70 3.29 9.08
CA VAL A 165 -11.88 2.45 8.96
C VAL A 165 -11.42 1.03 8.72
N MET A 166 -11.94 0.09 9.51
CA MET A 166 -11.67 -1.33 9.32
C MET A 166 -12.72 -1.92 8.37
N LEU A 167 -12.27 -2.67 7.38
CA LEU A 167 -13.11 -3.32 6.37
C LEU A 167 -13.43 -4.74 6.83
N PRO A 168 -14.62 -5.03 7.37
CA PRO A 168 -14.94 -6.32 7.95
C PRO A 168 -14.98 -7.42 6.87
N GLY A 169 -14.46 -8.61 7.21
CA GLY A 169 -14.44 -9.77 6.32
C GLY A 169 -13.38 -9.74 5.22
N CYS A 170 -12.72 -8.61 5.01
CA CYS A 170 -11.75 -8.46 3.95
C CYS A 170 -10.36 -9.00 4.31
N GLY A 171 -9.75 -9.72 3.36
CA GLY A 171 -8.32 -10.00 3.31
C GLY A 171 -7.52 -8.87 2.70
N HIS A 172 -6.21 -9.10 2.45
CA HIS A 172 -5.29 -8.05 1.96
C HIS A 172 -5.78 -7.32 0.71
N PHE A 173 -6.42 -8.02 -0.20
CA PHE A 173 -7.07 -7.44 -1.38
C PHE A 173 -8.58 -7.32 -1.09
N PRO A 174 -9.08 -6.16 -0.70
CA PRO A 174 -10.37 -6.01 -0.03
C PRO A 174 -11.55 -6.03 -1.01
N LEU A 175 -11.85 -7.19 -1.56
CA LEU A 175 -12.99 -7.43 -2.46
C LEU A 175 -14.06 -8.34 -1.86
N GLU A 176 -13.90 -8.74 -0.58
CA GLU A 176 -14.88 -9.56 0.12
C GLU A 176 -15.93 -8.71 0.82
N GLU A 177 -17.19 -9.22 0.78
CA GLU A 177 -18.29 -8.60 1.51
C GLU A 177 -18.28 -8.97 3.00
N PRO A 178 -18.74 -8.08 3.89
CA PRO A 178 -19.35 -6.78 3.61
C PRO A 178 -18.33 -5.63 3.49
N GLY A 179 -17.06 -5.86 3.70
CA GLY A 179 -16.04 -4.82 3.75
C GLY A 179 -15.80 -4.13 2.41
N PHE A 180 -16.04 -4.81 1.29
CA PHE A 180 -15.94 -4.18 -0.04
C PHE A 180 -17.00 -3.08 -0.22
N GLN A 181 -18.24 -3.30 0.23
CA GLN A 181 -19.26 -2.25 0.20
C GLN A 181 -18.86 -1.07 1.08
N VAL A 182 -18.35 -1.32 2.30
CA VAL A 182 -17.82 -0.27 3.18
C VAL A 182 -16.72 0.53 2.51
N LEU A 183 -15.80 -0.13 1.78
CA LEU A 183 -14.75 0.54 1.03
C LEU A 183 -15.32 1.46 -0.04
N LEU A 184 -16.31 1.01 -0.80
CA LEU A 184 -16.94 1.81 -1.85
C LEU A 184 -17.66 3.04 -1.27
N ASP A 185 -18.42 2.86 -0.19
CA ASP A 185 -19.14 3.93 0.49
C ASP A 185 -18.17 4.98 1.04
N GLU A 186 -17.11 4.56 1.73
CA GLU A 186 -16.10 5.44 2.30
C GLU A 186 -15.32 6.22 1.24
N VAL A 187 -14.94 5.58 0.12
CA VAL A 187 -14.29 6.27 -1.00
C VAL A 187 -15.23 7.32 -1.60
N SER A 188 -16.52 7.00 -1.76
CA SER A 188 -17.52 7.92 -2.30
C SER A 188 -17.71 9.13 -1.37
N ASP A 189 -17.86 8.88 -0.07
CA ASP A 189 -18.03 9.93 0.95
C ASP A 189 -16.82 10.88 0.99
N GLU A 190 -15.60 10.35 0.94
CA GLU A 190 -14.38 11.16 0.91
C GLU A 190 -14.26 12.01 -0.36
N MET A 191 -14.70 11.48 -1.50
CA MET A 191 -14.75 12.24 -2.76
C MET A 191 -15.79 13.37 -2.69
N GLU A 192 -16.97 13.11 -2.14
CA GLU A 192 -18.03 14.12 -1.95
C GLU A 192 -17.57 15.22 -1.01
N GLN A 193 -16.95 14.87 0.12
CA GLN A 193 -16.40 15.86 1.07
C GLN A 193 -15.36 16.77 0.40
N VAL A 194 -14.46 16.22 -0.40
CA VAL A 194 -13.44 17.00 -1.11
C VAL A 194 -14.08 17.97 -2.11
N LEU A 195 -15.15 17.55 -2.81
CA LEU A 195 -15.89 18.42 -3.73
C LEU A 195 -16.61 19.54 -2.99
N ASP A 196 -17.21 19.24 -1.84
CA ASP A 196 -17.91 20.24 -1.02
C ASP A 196 -16.95 21.26 -0.39
N ASP A 197 -15.79 20.81 0.08
CA ASP A 197 -14.75 21.70 0.59
C ASP A 197 -14.26 22.67 -0.49
N GLN A 198 -14.12 22.19 -1.72
CA GLN A 198 -13.75 23.05 -2.86
C GLN A 198 -14.82 24.10 -3.15
N ARG A 199 -16.11 23.72 -3.12
CA ARG A 199 -17.23 24.66 -3.36
C ARG A 199 -17.33 25.74 -2.29
N ARG A 200 -16.97 25.43 -1.03
CA ARG A 200 -16.98 26.38 0.09
C ARG A 200 -15.77 27.29 0.12
N GLY A 201 -14.66 26.88 -0.50
CA GLY A 201 -13.42 27.66 -0.55
C GLY A 201 -13.25 28.53 -1.82
N SER A 202 -14.22 28.43 -2.77
CA SER A 202 -14.29 29.22 -3.98
C SER A 202 -15.23 30.40 -3.80
#